data_b0d2fe76bd9dc0ba362058413e07a3c0
#
_entry.id   b0d2fe76bd9dc0ba362058413e07a3c0
#
_cell.length_a   1.000
_cell.length_b   1.000
_cell.length_c   1.000
_cell.angle_alpha   90.00
_cell.angle_beta   90.00
_cell.angle_gamma   90.00
#
_symmetry.space_group_name_H-M   'P 1'
#
loop_
_entity.id
_entity.type
_entity.pdbx_description
1 polymer ?
#
loop_
_entity_poly.entity_id
_entity_poly.type
_entity_poly.pdbx_seq_one_letter_code
_entity_poly.pdbx_strand_id
1 'polypeptide(L)'
;DYFKPEKGTKAFSYFSIVGKNYLILYNNNNYKKKKAKVDVLKADEDDGVLHQLGRDNRKQEIKDFIDYFTEYTDKHMFTIFKKTKDRKVCDAINTLFKRRENLEIFNKKALYIYIREMTGEDTPVITKVTKLLKKQYKRLYTEYIDTGHVRV
;
A
#
# COMPACT_ATOMS: atom_id res chain seq x y z
N ASP A 1 -29.50 -17.62 -9.20
CA ASP A 1 -29.47 -19.00 -9.66
C ASP A 1 -28.70 -19.86 -8.66
N TYR A 2 -29.43 -20.83 -8.05
CA TYR A 2 -28.85 -21.76 -7.10
C TYR A 2 -28.32 -23.00 -7.81
N PHE A 3 -27.21 -23.56 -7.28
CA PHE A 3 -26.68 -24.82 -7.78
C PHE A 3 -27.71 -25.96 -7.63
N LYS A 4 -27.98 -26.64 -8.76
CA LYS A 4 -28.90 -27.78 -8.80
C LYS A 4 -28.10 -29.06 -9.10
N PRO A 5 -27.83 -29.92 -8.11
CA PRO A 5 -27.03 -31.13 -8.30
C PRO A 5 -27.66 -32.14 -9.27
N GLU A 6 -28.97 -32.08 -9.43
CA GLU A 6 -29.79 -32.94 -10.33
C GLU A 6 -29.43 -32.78 -11.81
N LYS A 7 -28.78 -31.66 -12.20
CA LYS A 7 -28.38 -31.40 -13.60
C LYS A 7 -27.03 -32.03 -13.99
N GLY A 8 -26.43 -32.88 -13.14
CA GLY A 8 -25.22 -33.64 -13.46
C GLY A 8 -23.93 -32.81 -13.64
N THR A 9 -23.99 -31.50 -13.42
CA THR A 9 -22.81 -30.64 -13.49
C THR A 9 -21.98 -30.75 -12.21
N LYS A 10 -20.66 -30.96 -12.35
CA LYS A 10 -19.77 -30.98 -11.19
C LYS A 10 -19.81 -29.62 -10.48
N ALA A 11 -19.99 -29.62 -9.16
CA ALA A 11 -20.05 -28.40 -8.35
C ALA A 11 -18.90 -27.44 -8.63
N PHE A 12 -17.68 -27.95 -8.82
CA PHE A 12 -16.50 -27.16 -9.18
C PHE A 12 -16.70 -26.37 -10.48
N SER A 13 -17.21 -27.01 -11.53
CA SER A 13 -17.46 -26.35 -12.82
C SER A 13 -18.50 -25.23 -12.70
N TYR A 14 -19.56 -25.47 -11.95
CA TYR A 14 -20.57 -24.47 -11.68
C TYR A 14 -19.98 -23.25 -10.95
N PHE A 15 -19.28 -23.46 -9.84
CA PHE A 15 -18.71 -22.37 -9.07
C PHE A 15 -17.59 -21.63 -9.80
N SER A 16 -16.84 -22.32 -10.67
CA SER A 16 -15.84 -21.67 -11.52
C SER A 16 -16.48 -20.70 -12.54
N ILE A 17 -17.61 -21.08 -13.13
CA ILE A 17 -18.34 -20.19 -14.04
C ILE A 17 -18.96 -19.01 -13.29
N VAL A 18 -19.57 -19.26 -12.13
CA VAL A 18 -20.15 -18.19 -11.30
C VAL A 18 -19.05 -17.21 -10.83
N GLY A 19 -17.91 -17.71 -10.37
CA GLY A 19 -16.77 -16.89 -9.95
C GLY A 19 -16.20 -16.05 -11.10
N LYS A 20 -16.04 -16.65 -12.28
CA LYS A 20 -15.60 -15.95 -13.48
C LYS A 20 -16.56 -14.83 -13.87
N ASN A 21 -17.88 -15.12 -13.89
CA ASN A 21 -18.90 -14.14 -14.25
C ASN A 21 -18.96 -12.99 -13.21
N TYR A 22 -18.81 -13.30 -11.92
CA TYR A 22 -18.72 -12.30 -10.87
C TYR A 22 -17.52 -11.37 -11.04
N LEU A 23 -16.34 -11.92 -11.34
CA LEU A 23 -15.13 -11.14 -11.57
C LEU A 23 -15.25 -10.23 -12.80
N ILE A 24 -15.85 -10.75 -13.89
CA ILE A 24 -16.12 -9.94 -15.09
C ILE A 24 -17.06 -8.79 -14.76
N LEU A 25 -18.14 -9.06 -14.05
CA LEU A 25 -19.12 -8.03 -13.64
C LEU A 25 -18.46 -6.97 -12.73
N TYR A 26 -17.68 -7.40 -11.75
CA TYR A 26 -16.94 -6.52 -10.85
C TYR A 26 -15.95 -5.62 -11.60
N ASN A 27 -15.18 -6.19 -12.52
CA ASN A 27 -14.22 -5.44 -13.32
C ASN A 27 -14.92 -4.43 -14.25
N ASN A 28 -16.02 -4.83 -14.89
CA ASN A 28 -16.82 -3.95 -15.75
C ASN A 28 -17.41 -2.78 -14.95
N ASN A 29 -17.91 -3.03 -13.74
CA ASN A 29 -18.44 -1.98 -12.88
C ASN A 29 -17.34 -1.01 -12.41
N ASN A 30 -16.17 -1.52 -12.08
CA ASN A 30 -15.03 -0.68 -11.73
C ASN A 30 -14.54 0.14 -12.93
N TYR A 31 -14.52 -0.44 -14.13
CA TYR A 31 -14.17 0.28 -15.35
C TYR A 31 -15.18 1.40 -15.64
N LYS A 32 -16.50 1.14 -15.54
CA LYS A 32 -17.54 2.15 -15.69
C LYS A 32 -17.39 3.29 -14.68
N LYS A 33 -17.11 2.97 -13.40
CA LYS A 33 -16.87 3.98 -12.36
C LYS A 33 -15.62 4.82 -12.64
N LYS A 34 -14.54 4.20 -13.13
CA LYS A 34 -13.32 4.93 -13.53
C LYS A 34 -13.59 5.82 -14.74
N LYS A 35 -14.29 5.30 -15.77
CA LYS A 35 -14.62 6.06 -16.97
C LYS A 35 -15.51 7.26 -16.64
N ALA A 36 -16.58 7.07 -15.82
CA ALA A 36 -17.44 8.17 -15.40
C ALA A 36 -16.65 9.27 -14.64
N LYS A 37 -15.66 8.89 -13.79
CA LYS A 37 -14.78 9.86 -13.13
C LYS A 37 -13.88 10.62 -14.12
N VAL A 38 -13.41 9.93 -15.16
CA VAL A 38 -12.58 10.55 -16.21
C VAL A 38 -13.42 11.48 -17.09
N ASP A 39 -14.65 11.10 -17.40
CA ASP A 39 -15.54 11.93 -18.21
C ASP A 39 -16.01 13.20 -17.46
N VAL A 40 -16.23 13.13 -16.15
CA VAL A 40 -16.47 14.31 -15.29
C VAL A 40 -15.24 15.21 -15.22
N LEU A 41 -14.02 14.64 -15.22
CA LEU A 41 -12.78 15.39 -15.19
C LEU A 41 -12.43 16.06 -16.53
N LYS A 42 -12.99 15.57 -17.64
CA LYS A 42 -12.83 16.18 -18.98
C LYS A 42 -13.82 17.32 -19.24
N ALA A 43 -14.91 17.39 -18.49
CA ALA A 43 -15.90 18.46 -18.63
C ALA A 43 -15.41 19.82 -18.10
N ASP A 44 -14.36 19.82 -17.23
CA ASP A 44 -13.75 21.03 -16.68
C ASP A 44 -12.34 21.20 -17.26
N GLU A 45 -12.24 21.54 -18.53
CA GLU A 45 -10.93 21.76 -19.21
C GLU A 45 -10.12 22.93 -18.60
N ASP A 46 -10.73 23.81 -17.85
CA ASP A 46 -10.04 24.93 -17.18
C ASP A 46 -9.53 24.55 -15.76
N ASP A 47 -10.05 23.47 -15.17
CA ASP A 47 -9.67 22.99 -13.82
C ASP A 47 -8.58 21.92 -13.88
N GLY A 48 -8.20 21.45 -15.07
CA GLY A 48 -7.23 20.36 -15.27
C GLY A 48 -5.84 20.69 -14.75
N VAL A 49 -5.38 21.91 -14.91
CA VAL A 49 -4.05 22.37 -14.46
C VAL A 49 -4.04 22.47 -12.93
N LEU A 50 -5.09 23.02 -12.33
CA LEU A 50 -5.23 23.16 -10.88
C LEU A 50 -5.32 21.77 -10.19
N HIS A 51 -6.04 20.84 -10.82
CA HIS A 51 -6.18 19.45 -10.33
C HIS A 51 -4.88 18.64 -10.50
N GLN A 52 -4.08 18.94 -11.52
CA GLN A 52 -2.77 18.31 -11.74
C GLN A 52 -1.74 18.84 -10.74
N LEU A 53 -1.71 20.17 -10.53
CA LEU A 53 -0.91 20.81 -9.48
C LEU A 53 -1.26 20.28 -8.08
N GLY A 54 -2.54 20.11 -7.77
CA GLY A 54 -2.98 19.53 -6.50
C GLY A 54 -2.60 18.05 -6.31
N ARG A 55 -2.52 17.27 -7.41
CA ARG A 55 -2.02 15.90 -7.37
C ARG A 55 -0.52 15.82 -7.19
N ASP A 56 0.22 16.68 -7.83
CA ASP A 56 1.68 16.71 -7.74
C ASP A 56 2.13 17.24 -6.39
N ASN A 57 1.46 18.26 -5.83
CA ASN A 57 1.69 18.72 -4.46
C ASN A 57 1.44 17.59 -3.43
N ARG A 58 0.34 16.85 -3.58
CA ARG A 58 0.04 15.73 -2.67
C ARG A 58 1.04 14.59 -2.79
N LYS A 59 1.55 14.32 -3.99
CA LYS A 59 2.62 13.33 -4.18
C LYS A 59 3.91 13.78 -3.50
N GLN A 60 4.24 15.08 -3.61
CA GLN A 60 5.42 15.63 -2.96
C GLN A 60 5.28 15.60 -1.44
N GLU A 61 4.15 16.01 -0.88
CA GLU A 61 3.85 15.90 0.56
C GLU A 61 4.00 14.49 1.10
N ILE A 62 3.52 13.47 0.33
CA ILE A 62 3.69 12.07 0.72
C ILE A 62 5.16 11.64 0.68
N LYS A 63 5.93 12.10 -0.32
CA LYS A 63 7.37 11.83 -0.39
C LYS A 63 8.09 12.41 0.80
N ASP A 64 7.85 13.67 1.10
CA ASP A 64 8.48 14.39 2.22
C ASP A 64 8.13 13.74 3.56
N PHE A 65 6.87 13.31 3.71
CA PHE A 65 6.46 12.57 4.90
C PHE A 65 7.12 11.20 5.02
N ILE A 66 7.30 10.46 3.92
CA ILE A 66 8.01 9.17 3.94
C ILE A 66 9.47 9.37 4.36
N ASP A 67 10.14 10.41 3.86
CA ASP A 67 11.52 10.71 4.22
C ASP A 67 11.63 11.08 5.70
N TYR A 68 10.74 11.92 6.18
CA TYR A 68 10.60 12.24 7.61
C TYR A 68 10.34 10.97 8.45
N PHE A 69 9.40 10.11 8.04
CA PHE A 69 9.06 8.88 8.76
C PHE A 69 10.24 7.91 8.85
N THR A 70 11.02 7.77 7.77
CA THR A 70 12.22 6.93 7.79
C THR A 70 13.28 7.47 8.73
N GLU A 71 13.49 8.78 8.77
CA GLU A 71 14.41 9.43 9.70
C GLU A 71 13.94 9.28 11.15
N TYR A 72 12.64 9.50 11.41
CA TYR A 72 12.05 9.29 12.73
C TYR A 72 12.23 7.85 13.21
N THR A 73 11.96 6.86 12.36
CA THR A 73 12.12 5.44 12.74
C THR A 73 13.57 5.06 12.97
N ASP A 74 14.54 5.64 12.25
CA ASP A 74 15.97 5.44 12.49
C ASP A 74 16.37 5.96 13.87
N LYS A 75 15.96 7.17 14.21
CA LYS A 75 16.27 7.80 15.52
C LYS A 75 15.66 7.04 16.70
N HIS A 76 14.43 6.53 16.52
CA HIS A 76 13.67 5.89 17.59
C HIS A 76 13.66 4.36 17.52
N MET A 77 14.47 3.75 16.66
CA MET A 77 14.49 2.30 16.43
C MET A 77 14.69 1.51 17.72
N PHE A 78 15.61 1.93 18.60
CA PHE A 78 15.91 1.25 19.85
C PHE A 78 14.77 1.36 20.88
N THR A 79 14.00 2.43 20.82
CA THR A 79 12.83 2.63 21.68
C THR A 79 11.63 1.82 21.20
N ILE A 80 11.42 1.78 19.88
CA ILE A 80 10.28 1.09 19.27
C ILE A 80 10.49 -0.43 19.28
N PHE A 81 11.72 -0.89 19.02
CA PHE A 81 12.06 -2.30 18.88
C PHE A 81 13.13 -2.74 19.89
N LYS A 82 12.72 -3.50 20.90
CA LYS A 82 13.64 -4.04 21.92
C LYS A 82 14.52 -5.18 21.40
N LYS A 83 13.98 -6.01 20.48
CA LYS A 83 14.67 -7.20 19.97
C LYS A 83 15.57 -6.84 18.78
N THR A 84 16.79 -7.40 18.75
CA THR A 84 17.76 -7.20 17.66
C THR A 84 17.22 -7.65 16.29
N LYS A 85 16.46 -8.76 16.24
CA LYS A 85 15.82 -9.24 15.01
C LYS A 85 14.82 -8.23 14.45
N ASP A 86 13.98 -7.65 15.31
CA ASP A 86 12.99 -6.65 14.92
C ASP A 86 13.68 -5.37 14.39
N ARG A 87 14.82 -4.97 14.99
CA ARG A 87 15.62 -3.83 14.52
C ARG A 87 16.25 -4.06 13.16
N LYS A 88 16.83 -5.25 12.92
CA LYS A 88 17.37 -5.61 11.59
C LYS A 88 16.31 -5.49 10.50
N VAL A 89 15.09 -5.96 10.77
CA VAL A 89 13.97 -5.86 9.83
C VAL A 89 13.54 -4.40 9.64
N CYS A 90 13.50 -3.59 10.70
CA CYS A 90 13.18 -2.17 10.60
C CYS A 90 14.22 -1.42 9.73
N ASP A 91 15.51 -1.66 9.96
CA ASP A 91 16.60 -1.07 9.19
C ASP A 91 16.52 -1.45 7.69
N ALA A 92 16.26 -2.73 7.39
CA ALA A 92 16.04 -3.18 6.02
C ALA A 92 14.84 -2.47 5.36
N ILE A 93 13.73 -2.30 6.08
CA ILE A 93 12.55 -1.58 5.57
C ILE A 93 12.92 -0.12 5.30
N ASN A 94 13.59 0.57 6.22
CA ASN A 94 14.00 1.96 6.05
C ASN A 94 14.97 2.11 4.85
N THR A 95 15.90 1.18 4.68
CA THR A 95 16.81 1.16 3.53
C THR A 95 16.06 1.04 2.21
N LEU A 96 15.05 0.17 2.12
CA LEU A 96 14.21 0.03 0.92
C LEU A 96 13.40 1.30 0.64
N PHE A 97 12.85 1.95 1.67
CA PHE A 97 12.14 3.21 1.50
C PHE A 97 13.05 4.36 1.07
N LYS A 98 14.25 4.46 1.59
CA LYS A 98 15.27 5.44 1.14
C LYS A 98 15.67 5.24 -0.32
N ARG A 99 15.70 3.98 -0.78
CA ARG A 99 16.04 3.61 -2.16
C ARG A 99 14.84 3.37 -3.07
N ARG A 100 13.63 3.79 -2.67
CA ARG A 100 12.37 3.50 -3.35
C ARG A 100 12.35 3.87 -4.84
N GLU A 101 13.06 4.93 -5.20
CA GLU A 101 13.12 5.41 -6.60
C GLU A 101 13.98 4.50 -7.49
N ASN A 102 14.90 3.74 -6.91
CA ASN A 102 15.80 2.82 -7.60
C ASN A 102 15.25 1.38 -7.66
N LEU A 103 14.07 1.12 -7.11
CA LEU A 103 13.48 -0.21 -7.10
C LEU A 103 12.55 -0.36 -8.31
N GLU A 104 12.88 -1.30 -9.21
CA GLU A 104 12.04 -1.64 -10.37
C GLU A 104 10.65 -2.11 -9.96
N ILE A 105 10.55 -2.88 -8.88
CA ILE A 105 9.31 -3.46 -8.38
C ILE A 105 9.09 -3.06 -6.93
N PHE A 106 8.16 -2.13 -6.71
CA PHE A 106 7.75 -1.68 -5.38
C PHE A 106 6.37 -2.24 -5.02
N ASN A 107 6.27 -3.56 -4.88
CA ASN A 107 5.05 -4.23 -4.42
C ASN A 107 5.30 -5.03 -3.14
N LYS A 108 4.22 -5.36 -2.42
CA LYS A 108 4.31 -6.04 -1.12
C LYS A 108 5.08 -7.37 -1.18
N LYS A 109 4.90 -8.16 -2.25
CA LYS A 109 5.56 -9.48 -2.38
C LYS A 109 7.06 -9.32 -2.57
N ALA A 110 7.49 -8.43 -3.48
CA ALA A 110 8.89 -8.15 -3.73
C ALA A 110 9.59 -7.57 -2.49
N LEU A 111 8.94 -6.62 -1.79
CA LEU A 111 9.49 -6.07 -0.55
C LEU A 111 9.72 -7.14 0.53
N TYR A 112 8.81 -8.11 0.70
CA TYR A 112 9.01 -9.21 1.64
C TYR A 112 10.18 -10.11 1.25
N ILE A 113 10.42 -10.34 -0.04
CA ILE A 113 11.58 -11.09 -0.54
C ILE A 113 12.86 -10.32 -0.23
N TYR A 114 12.94 -9.04 -0.60
CA TYR A 114 14.12 -8.20 -0.33
C TYR A 114 14.45 -8.13 1.17
N ILE A 115 13.44 -7.91 2.02
CA ILE A 115 13.67 -7.86 3.47
C ILE A 115 14.20 -9.20 3.99
N ARG A 116 13.67 -10.33 3.50
CA ARG A 116 14.15 -11.67 3.88
C ARG A 116 15.60 -11.89 3.45
N GLU A 117 15.95 -11.52 2.23
CA GLU A 117 17.33 -11.64 1.71
C GLU A 117 18.31 -10.76 2.50
N MET A 118 17.91 -9.53 2.83
CA MET A 118 18.74 -8.61 3.59
C MET A 118 18.94 -9.02 5.06
N THR A 119 17.94 -9.63 5.67
CA THR A 119 17.92 -9.85 7.13
C THR A 119 18.09 -11.31 7.53
N GLY A 120 17.75 -12.26 6.66
CA GLY A 120 17.63 -13.69 6.98
C GLY A 120 16.47 -14.03 7.91
N GLU A 121 15.57 -13.07 8.19
CA GLU A 121 14.47 -13.26 9.15
C GLU A 121 13.20 -13.79 8.47
N ASP A 122 12.40 -14.55 9.25
CA ASP A 122 11.19 -15.18 8.77
C ASP A 122 10.02 -14.22 8.57
N THR A 123 9.09 -14.61 7.70
CA THR A 123 7.86 -13.84 7.40
C THR A 123 7.06 -13.38 8.62
N PRO A 124 6.88 -14.19 9.69
CA PRO A 124 6.18 -13.73 10.89
C PRO A 124 6.86 -12.54 11.57
N VAL A 125 8.20 -12.50 11.64
CA VAL A 125 8.96 -11.39 12.21
C VAL A 125 8.79 -10.15 11.35
N ILE A 126 8.95 -10.29 10.03
CA ILE A 126 8.74 -9.20 9.07
C ILE A 126 7.33 -8.62 9.18
N THR A 127 6.32 -9.48 9.25
CA THR A 127 4.92 -9.06 9.38
C THR A 127 4.65 -8.32 10.68
N LYS A 128 5.22 -8.78 11.79
CA LYS A 128 5.10 -8.12 13.09
C LYS A 128 5.68 -6.71 13.06
N VAL A 129 6.91 -6.55 12.56
CA VAL A 129 7.60 -5.26 12.46
C VAL A 129 6.83 -4.32 11.53
N THR A 130 6.41 -4.80 10.35
CA THR A 130 5.61 -4.03 9.41
C THR A 130 4.30 -3.53 10.01
N LYS A 131 3.60 -4.35 10.82
CA LYS A 131 2.37 -3.93 11.52
C LYS A 131 2.64 -2.82 12.52
N LEU A 132 3.73 -2.90 13.29
CA LEU A 132 4.12 -1.87 14.25
C LEU A 132 4.50 -0.56 13.55
N LEU A 133 5.32 -0.63 12.50
CA LEU A 133 5.66 0.55 11.68
C LEU A 133 4.42 1.19 11.05
N LYS A 134 3.49 0.40 10.53
CA LYS A 134 2.22 0.90 10.00
C LYS A 134 1.38 1.62 11.05
N LYS A 135 1.38 1.15 12.30
CA LYS A 135 0.69 1.83 13.41
C LYS A 135 1.34 3.18 13.72
N GLN A 136 2.68 3.23 13.77
CA GLN A 136 3.42 4.48 13.98
C GLN A 136 3.22 5.46 12.81
N TYR A 137 3.31 4.97 11.59
CA TYR A 137 3.05 5.77 10.38
C TYR A 137 1.69 6.46 10.44
N LYS A 138 0.62 5.70 10.73
CA LYS A 138 -0.73 6.27 10.80
C LYS A 138 -0.84 7.36 11.87
N ARG A 139 -0.26 7.14 13.05
CA ARG A 139 -0.29 8.12 14.14
C ARG A 139 0.42 9.42 13.73
N LEU A 140 1.64 9.30 13.23
CA LEU A 140 2.46 10.45 12.85
C LEU A 140 1.87 11.18 11.62
N TYR A 141 1.29 10.45 10.68
CA TYR A 141 0.65 11.04 9.51
C TYR A 141 -0.61 11.85 9.88
N THR A 142 -1.42 11.35 10.81
CA THR A 142 -2.56 12.10 11.32
C THR A 142 -2.10 13.38 12.03
N GLU A 143 -1.08 13.30 12.89
CA GLU A 143 -0.49 14.45 13.56
C GLU A 143 0.08 15.48 12.58
N TYR A 144 0.77 15.00 11.52
CA TYR A 144 1.31 15.84 10.46
C TYR A 144 0.23 16.60 9.68
N ILE A 145 -0.88 15.94 9.35
CA ILE A 145 -1.99 16.60 8.65
C ILE A 145 -2.66 17.66 9.55
N ASP A 146 -2.84 17.35 10.83
CA ASP A 146 -3.58 18.22 11.76
C ASP A 146 -2.76 19.45 12.17
N THR A 147 -1.45 19.32 12.28
CA THR A 147 -0.57 20.38 12.86
C THR A 147 0.38 21.01 11.84
N GLY A 148 0.54 20.43 10.65
CA GLY A 148 1.57 20.81 9.68
C GLY A 148 3.00 20.48 10.13
N HIS A 149 3.17 20.00 11.37
CA HIS A 149 4.45 19.59 11.95
C HIS A 149 4.27 18.37 12.81
N VAL A 150 5.28 17.48 12.83
CA VAL A 150 5.31 16.40 13.80
C VAL A 150 6.22 16.83 14.97
N ARG A 151 5.70 16.76 16.18
CA ARG A 151 6.51 16.99 17.39
C ARG A 151 7.51 15.83 17.54
N VAL A 152 8.78 16.17 17.46
CA VAL A 152 9.94 15.27 17.67
C VAL A 152 10.06 14.92 19.15
#